data_c227782050218853610b3f4cd85ccbb0
#
_entry.id   c227782050218853610b3f4cd85ccbb0
#
_cell.length_a   1.000
_cell.length_b   1.000
_cell.length_c   1.000
_cell.angle_alpha   90.00
_cell.angle_beta   90.00
_cell.angle_gamma   90.00
#
_symmetry.space_group_name_H-M   'P 1'
#
loop_
_entity.id
_entity.type
_entity.pdbx_description
1 polymer ?
#
loop_
_entity_poly.entity_id
_entity_poly.type
_entity_poly.pdbx_seq_one_letter_code
_entity_poly.pdbx_strand_id
1 'polypeptide(L)'
;VRYDLLVGADGIYSRVRGMLYGERYQPRFTGQGVWRYNFPRPPEVDHLMCFMGEGCNCGLVPLGEDLMYLFITSHEADNPRYTRDQLAAEMRRRLPPGAGLPGSLREHIVNNDEVVYKPLEELFVDDPWYQGRVVLVGDAVHATTPHLGQGAGMAIEDAIVLREALQQTDSVAAALAHFDARRRPRCQQIWAASLQVGESEIHRDRHFN
;
A
#
# COMPACT_ATOMS: atom_id res chain seq x y z
N VAL A 1 9.13 32.30 -2.29
CA VAL A 1 8.69 31.76 -3.59
C VAL A 1 7.20 32.00 -3.70
N ARG A 2 6.74 32.56 -4.85
CA ARG A 2 5.30 32.66 -5.17
C ARG A 2 4.91 31.45 -6.03
N TYR A 3 3.78 30.86 -5.74
CA TYR A 3 3.20 29.76 -6.51
C TYR A 3 1.67 29.97 -6.58
N ASP A 4 1.06 29.45 -7.63
CA ASP A 4 -0.40 29.54 -7.85
C ASP A 4 -1.14 28.34 -7.26
N LEU A 5 -0.45 27.21 -7.13
CA LEU A 5 -0.95 25.97 -6.58
C LEU A 5 0.18 25.24 -5.86
N LEU A 6 -0.10 24.68 -4.68
CA LEU A 6 0.74 23.73 -3.96
C LEU A 6 0.10 22.35 -4.01
N VAL A 7 0.86 21.35 -4.48
CA VAL A 7 0.41 19.94 -4.48
C VAL A 7 1.19 19.18 -3.42
N GLY A 8 0.48 18.67 -2.42
CA GLY A 8 1.01 17.77 -1.39
C GLY A 8 0.95 16.32 -1.87
N ALA A 9 2.08 15.81 -2.34
CA ALA A 9 2.28 14.44 -2.80
C ALA A 9 3.36 13.74 -1.95
N ASP A 10 3.34 13.99 -0.62
CA ASP A 10 4.40 13.66 0.33
C ASP A 10 4.12 12.38 1.14
N GLY A 11 3.21 11.54 0.63
CA GLY A 11 3.00 10.17 1.10
C GLY A 11 2.14 10.07 2.36
N ILE A 12 2.04 8.85 2.91
CA ILE A 12 1.15 8.53 4.03
C ILE A 12 1.43 9.37 5.29
N TYR A 13 2.68 9.79 5.52
CA TYR A 13 3.07 10.67 6.64
C TYR A 13 3.13 12.14 6.25
N SER A 14 2.24 12.58 5.36
CA SER A 14 2.19 13.90 4.77
C SER A 14 2.24 15.04 5.81
N ARG A 15 3.23 15.91 5.65
CA ARG A 15 3.32 17.16 6.41
C ARG A 15 2.35 18.21 5.88
N VAL A 16 2.09 18.21 4.57
CA VAL A 16 1.12 19.14 3.97
C VAL A 16 -0.28 18.85 4.48
N ARG A 17 -0.65 17.55 4.64
CA ARG A 17 -1.91 17.17 5.30
C ARG A 17 -1.98 17.71 6.73
N GLY A 18 -0.91 17.57 7.51
CA GLY A 18 -0.83 18.12 8.86
C GLY A 18 -0.99 19.65 8.93
N MET A 19 -0.49 20.39 7.92
CA MET A 19 -0.70 21.84 7.83
C MET A 19 -2.16 22.20 7.54
N LEU A 20 -2.90 21.37 6.80
CA LEU A 20 -4.31 21.65 6.46
C LEU A 20 -5.27 21.20 7.57
N TYR A 21 -5.03 20.06 8.19
CA TYR A 21 -6.00 19.38 9.06
C TYR A 21 -5.48 19.10 10.49
N GLY A 22 -4.25 19.56 10.81
CA GLY A 22 -3.64 19.25 12.11
C GLY A 22 -3.47 17.74 12.31
N GLU A 23 -3.74 17.28 13.52
CA GLU A 23 -3.61 15.87 13.93
C GLU A 23 -4.85 15.01 13.61
N ARG A 24 -5.84 15.55 12.90
CA ARG A 24 -7.13 14.87 12.69
C ARG A 24 -7.00 13.59 11.89
N TYR A 25 -6.11 13.55 10.92
CA TYR A 25 -5.90 12.40 10.03
C TYR A 25 -4.51 11.82 10.22
N GLN A 26 -4.45 10.70 10.92
CA GLN A 26 -3.22 9.95 11.16
C GLN A 26 -3.30 8.56 10.52
N PRO A 27 -2.18 8.01 10.02
CA PRO A 27 -2.14 6.63 9.58
C PRO A 27 -2.59 5.67 10.67
N ARG A 28 -3.37 4.67 10.31
CA ARG A 28 -3.88 3.64 11.20
C ARG A 28 -3.31 2.28 10.82
N PHE A 29 -2.74 1.58 11.79
CA PHE A 29 -2.29 0.21 11.61
C PHE A 29 -3.49 -0.74 11.42
N THR A 30 -3.39 -1.65 10.44
CA THR A 30 -4.49 -2.53 10.03
C THR A 30 -4.49 -3.90 10.69
N GLY A 31 -3.54 -4.19 11.58
CA GLY A 31 -3.38 -5.51 12.18
C GLY A 31 -2.53 -6.47 11.33
N GLN A 32 -1.95 -6.02 10.22
CA GLN A 32 -1.13 -6.86 9.35
C GLN A 32 0.24 -6.24 9.09
N GLY A 33 1.20 -7.10 8.77
CA GLY A 33 2.50 -6.74 8.25
C GLY A 33 2.78 -7.37 6.89
N VAL A 34 3.61 -6.71 6.10
CA VAL A 34 4.13 -7.27 4.85
C VAL A 34 5.62 -7.49 4.96
N TRP A 35 6.06 -8.67 4.53
CA TRP A 35 7.44 -9.10 4.46
C TRP A 35 7.84 -9.29 3.01
N ARG A 36 9.05 -8.93 2.63
CA ARG A 36 9.58 -9.14 1.28
C ARG A 36 11.03 -9.59 1.36
N TYR A 37 11.39 -10.48 0.42
CA TYR A 37 12.75 -10.94 0.21
C TYR A 37 12.97 -11.24 -1.28
N ASN A 38 14.12 -10.86 -1.81
CA ASN A 38 14.44 -11.07 -3.21
C ASN A 38 15.13 -12.42 -3.43
N PHE A 39 14.82 -13.05 -4.57
CA PHE A 39 15.41 -14.31 -5.00
C PHE A 39 15.77 -14.25 -6.49
N PRO A 40 16.75 -15.07 -6.96
CA PRO A 40 16.86 -15.39 -8.37
C PRO A 40 15.52 -15.94 -8.88
N ARG A 41 15.09 -15.49 -10.04
CA ARG A 41 13.80 -15.89 -10.62
C ARG A 41 13.95 -17.20 -11.40
N PRO A 42 13.28 -18.28 -11.01
CA PRO A 42 13.22 -19.50 -11.83
C PRO A 42 12.25 -19.29 -13.01
N PRO A 43 12.42 -20.01 -14.13
CA PRO A 43 11.63 -19.82 -15.35
C PRO A 43 10.12 -19.97 -15.18
N GLU A 44 9.67 -20.81 -14.25
CA GLU A 44 8.26 -21.05 -13.95
C GLU A 44 7.54 -19.86 -13.28
N VAL A 45 8.28 -18.88 -12.77
CA VAL A 45 7.72 -17.65 -12.20
C VAL A 45 7.74 -16.55 -13.27
N ASP A 46 6.83 -16.62 -14.21
CA ASP A 46 6.69 -15.67 -15.32
C ASP A 46 5.59 -14.61 -15.12
N HIS A 47 4.76 -14.79 -14.10
CA HIS A 47 3.68 -13.88 -13.70
C HIS A 47 3.54 -13.82 -12.17
N LEU A 48 2.69 -12.91 -11.66
CA LEU A 48 2.33 -12.87 -10.25
C LEU A 48 1.62 -14.17 -9.84
N MET A 49 2.19 -14.88 -8.89
CA MET A 49 1.61 -16.09 -8.30
C MET A 49 1.23 -15.80 -6.85
N CYS A 50 -0.03 -16.04 -6.49
CA CYS A 50 -0.52 -15.90 -5.11
C CYS A 50 -0.86 -17.26 -4.53
N PHE A 51 -0.45 -17.48 -3.28
CA PHE A 51 -0.69 -18.71 -2.52
C PHE A 51 -1.45 -18.35 -1.24
N MET A 52 -2.67 -18.86 -1.15
CA MET A 52 -3.53 -18.63 0.00
C MET A 52 -3.31 -19.75 1.00
N GLY A 53 -2.92 -19.43 2.23
CA GLY A 53 -2.59 -20.40 3.26
C GLY A 53 -3.28 -20.15 4.60
N GLU A 54 -3.25 -21.14 5.49
CA GLU A 54 -3.68 -20.94 6.87
C GLU A 54 -2.63 -20.09 7.62
N GLY A 55 -3.02 -18.87 7.99
CA GLY A 55 -2.21 -17.98 8.82
C GLY A 55 -1.28 -17.02 8.08
N CYS A 56 -1.05 -17.21 6.78
CA CYS A 56 -0.39 -16.23 5.94
C CYS A 56 -0.80 -16.39 4.48
N ASN A 57 -0.86 -15.28 3.76
CA ASN A 57 -0.88 -15.30 2.30
C ASN A 57 0.51 -14.91 1.81
N CYS A 58 0.97 -15.54 0.75
CA CYS A 58 2.24 -15.19 0.14
C CYS A 58 2.15 -15.17 -1.38
N GLY A 59 3.09 -14.52 -2.03
CA GLY A 59 3.16 -14.51 -3.47
C GLY A 59 4.57 -14.30 -4.00
N LEU A 60 4.75 -14.72 -5.24
CA LEU A 60 5.97 -14.56 -6.01
C LEU A 60 5.72 -13.56 -7.13
N VAL A 61 6.56 -12.56 -7.23
CA VAL A 61 6.43 -11.48 -8.22
C VAL A 61 7.70 -11.38 -9.04
N PRO A 62 7.65 -11.59 -10.35
CA PRO A 62 8.80 -11.37 -11.23
C PRO A 62 9.15 -9.88 -11.29
N LEU A 63 10.46 -9.56 -11.21
CA LEU A 63 11.02 -8.21 -11.33
C LEU A 63 11.95 -8.10 -12.57
N GLY A 64 11.61 -8.76 -13.63
CA GLY A 64 12.45 -8.83 -14.84
C GLY A 64 12.85 -10.27 -15.18
N GLU A 65 13.97 -10.45 -15.89
CA GLU A 65 14.37 -11.77 -16.39
C GLU A 65 14.96 -12.67 -15.30
N ASP A 66 15.77 -12.12 -14.40
CA ASP A 66 16.59 -12.88 -13.47
C ASP A 66 16.21 -12.71 -12.00
N LEU A 67 15.26 -11.83 -11.68
CA LEU A 67 14.92 -11.46 -10.31
C LEU A 67 13.43 -11.62 -10.04
N MET A 68 13.11 -12.11 -8.86
CA MET A 68 11.77 -12.08 -8.27
C MET A 68 11.81 -11.67 -6.82
N TYR A 69 10.68 -11.30 -6.24
CA TYR A 69 10.54 -11.25 -4.78
C TYR A 69 9.41 -12.14 -4.29
N LEU A 70 9.63 -12.72 -3.11
CA LEU A 70 8.60 -13.32 -2.29
C LEU A 70 8.02 -12.24 -1.38
N PHE A 71 6.69 -12.11 -1.34
CA PHE A 71 6.03 -11.37 -0.26
C PHE A 71 5.21 -12.32 0.62
N ILE A 72 5.04 -11.91 1.87
CA ILE A 72 4.14 -12.56 2.84
C ILE A 72 3.33 -11.46 3.49
N THR A 73 2.00 -11.63 3.57
CA THR A 73 1.14 -10.87 4.48
C THR A 73 0.87 -11.71 5.72
N SER A 74 0.98 -11.12 6.89
CA SER A 74 0.81 -11.83 8.17
C SER A 74 -0.01 -11.00 9.14
N HIS A 75 -0.82 -11.66 9.96
CA HIS A 75 -1.49 -11.02 11.09
C HIS A 75 -0.45 -10.65 12.17
N GLU A 76 -0.46 -9.39 12.57
CA GLU A 76 0.45 -8.82 13.57
C GLU A 76 -0.37 -8.06 14.62
N ALA A 77 -0.75 -8.73 15.70
CA ALA A 77 -1.75 -8.21 16.65
C ALA A 77 -1.35 -6.86 17.30
N ASP A 78 -0.06 -6.67 17.61
CA ASP A 78 0.41 -5.55 18.44
C ASP A 78 1.33 -4.57 17.70
N ASN A 79 1.30 -4.53 16.36
CA ASN A 79 2.20 -3.72 15.54
C ASN A 79 3.68 -3.90 15.96
N PRO A 80 4.23 -5.12 15.91
CA PRO A 80 5.52 -5.42 16.47
C PRO A 80 6.64 -4.68 15.72
N ARG A 81 7.65 -4.28 16.48
CA ARG A 81 8.90 -3.74 15.92
C ARG A 81 9.98 -4.80 16.05
N TYR A 82 10.60 -5.15 14.95
CA TYR A 82 11.71 -6.10 14.92
C TYR A 82 13.02 -5.38 14.78
N THR A 83 14.04 -5.88 15.49
CA THR A 83 15.41 -5.45 15.25
C THR A 83 15.94 -6.12 13.98
N ARG A 84 16.96 -5.52 13.37
CA ARG A 84 17.48 -5.98 12.07
C ARG A 84 17.92 -7.46 12.09
N ASP A 85 18.54 -7.88 13.17
CA ASP A 85 19.02 -9.25 13.38
C ASP A 85 17.90 -10.31 13.51
N GLN A 86 16.67 -9.90 13.75
CA GLN A 86 15.51 -10.79 13.89
C GLN A 86 14.79 -11.05 12.56
N LEU A 87 14.94 -10.17 11.57
CA LEU A 87 14.06 -10.10 10.41
C LEU A 87 13.97 -11.40 9.60
N ALA A 88 15.12 -12.03 9.29
CA ALA A 88 15.14 -13.26 8.51
C ALA A 88 14.48 -14.43 9.26
N ALA A 89 14.74 -14.55 10.56
CA ALA A 89 14.12 -15.58 11.40
C ALA A 89 12.61 -15.39 11.51
N GLU A 90 12.15 -14.14 11.70
CA GLU A 90 10.73 -13.80 11.81
C GLU A 90 10.00 -13.99 10.48
N MET A 91 10.60 -13.66 9.34
CA MET A 91 10.02 -13.94 8.05
C MET A 91 9.88 -15.45 7.79
N ARG A 92 10.95 -16.24 8.08
CA ARG A 92 10.89 -17.70 7.97
C ARG A 92 9.79 -18.33 8.83
N ARG A 93 9.60 -17.82 10.06
CA ARG A 93 8.57 -18.32 10.98
C ARG A 93 7.16 -18.18 10.40
N ARG A 94 6.92 -17.18 9.58
CA ARG A 94 5.61 -16.91 8.95
C ARG A 94 5.36 -17.72 7.68
N LEU A 95 6.40 -18.26 7.08
CA LEU A 95 6.28 -19.07 5.88
C LEU A 95 6.23 -20.56 6.26
N PRO A 96 5.08 -21.25 6.09
CA PRO A 96 4.95 -22.65 6.45
C PRO A 96 5.91 -23.53 5.64
N PRO A 97 6.54 -24.54 6.26
CA PRO A 97 7.35 -25.50 5.52
C PRO A 97 6.48 -26.33 4.58
N GLY A 98 7.01 -26.70 3.41
CA GLY A 98 6.32 -27.57 2.47
C GLY A 98 5.21 -26.92 1.66
N ALA A 99 5.04 -25.60 1.72
CA ALA A 99 4.02 -24.86 0.96
C ALA A 99 4.38 -24.68 -0.54
N GLY A 100 4.70 -25.77 -1.25
CA GLY A 100 5.11 -25.70 -2.66
C GLY A 100 6.36 -24.84 -2.89
N LEU A 101 6.41 -24.10 -4.01
CA LEU A 101 7.56 -23.26 -4.37
C LEU A 101 7.88 -22.19 -3.29
N PRO A 102 6.93 -21.44 -2.69
CA PRO A 102 7.27 -20.53 -1.60
C PRO A 102 7.92 -21.23 -0.40
N GLY A 103 7.44 -22.41 -0.01
CA GLY A 103 7.99 -23.18 1.11
C GLY A 103 9.42 -23.67 0.87
N SER A 104 9.78 -23.99 -0.38
CA SER A 104 11.16 -24.36 -0.73
C SER A 104 12.15 -23.20 -0.60
N LEU A 105 11.68 -21.95 -0.71
CA LEU A 105 12.50 -20.74 -0.55
C LEU A 105 12.77 -20.38 0.91
N ARG A 106 12.00 -20.94 1.83
CA ARG A 106 12.03 -20.60 3.26
C ARG A 106 13.42 -20.63 3.88
N GLU A 107 14.17 -21.71 3.68
CA GLU A 107 15.49 -21.89 4.28
C GLU A 107 16.56 -20.98 3.64
N HIS A 108 16.27 -20.38 2.48
CA HIS A 108 17.17 -19.44 1.81
C HIS A 108 16.99 -17.98 2.26
N ILE A 109 15.99 -17.68 3.12
CA ILE A 109 15.81 -16.37 3.74
C ILE A 109 16.81 -16.25 4.90
N VAL A 110 18.07 -15.92 4.62
CA VAL A 110 19.13 -15.92 5.62
C VAL A 110 19.75 -14.55 5.90
N ASN A 111 19.62 -13.62 4.96
CA ASN A 111 20.20 -12.29 5.08
C ASN A 111 19.20 -11.30 5.65
N ASN A 112 19.41 -10.87 6.90
CA ASN A 112 18.55 -9.88 7.55
C ASN A 112 18.52 -8.54 6.82
N ASP A 113 19.60 -8.18 6.10
CA ASP A 113 19.72 -6.90 5.40
C ASP A 113 18.85 -6.81 4.14
N GLU A 114 18.46 -7.96 3.61
CA GLU A 114 17.61 -8.10 2.43
C GLU A 114 16.12 -8.25 2.78
N VAL A 115 15.80 -8.55 4.03
CA VAL A 115 14.40 -8.61 4.46
C VAL A 115 13.82 -7.21 4.63
N VAL A 116 12.73 -6.93 3.97
CA VAL A 116 11.93 -5.73 4.17
C VAL A 116 10.67 -6.11 4.94
N TYR A 117 10.53 -5.59 6.15
CA TYR A 117 9.29 -5.64 6.93
C TYR A 117 8.65 -4.25 6.99
N LYS A 118 7.36 -4.19 6.76
CA LYS A 118 6.56 -2.98 6.97
C LYS A 118 5.21 -3.33 7.60
N PRO A 119 4.78 -2.64 8.67
CA PRO A 119 3.39 -2.68 9.08
C PRO A 119 2.53 -2.14 7.94
N LEU A 120 1.36 -2.74 7.75
CA LEU A 120 0.37 -2.21 6.82
C LEU A 120 -0.45 -1.14 7.53
N GLU A 121 -0.36 0.05 7.01
CA GLU A 121 -1.09 1.21 7.50
C GLU A 121 -2.02 1.73 6.40
N GLU A 122 -3.10 2.33 6.80
CA GLU A 122 -4.09 2.95 5.93
C GLU A 122 -4.41 4.37 6.39
N LEU A 123 -4.93 5.16 5.45
CA LEU A 123 -5.43 6.50 5.74
C LEU A 123 -6.42 6.91 4.66
N PHE A 124 -7.54 7.48 5.07
CA PHE A 124 -8.46 8.15 4.16
C PHE A 124 -8.90 9.50 4.74
N VAL A 125 -8.88 10.55 3.93
CA VAL A 125 -9.33 11.88 4.31
C VAL A 125 -10.76 12.08 3.81
N ASP A 126 -11.71 12.20 4.75
CA ASP A 126 -13.13 12.38 4.43
C ASP A 126 -13.48 13.83 4.08
N ASP A 127 -12.69 14.80 4.55
CA ASP A 127 -12.83 16.21 4.18
C ASP A 127 -12.39 16.45 2.71
N PRO A 128 -12.75 17.57 2.10
CA PRO A 128 -12.25 17.94 0.78
C PRO A 128 -10.72 17.93 0.74
N TRP A 129 -10.11 17.32 -0.28
CA TRP A 129 -8.66 17.13 -0.38
C TRP A 129 -7.88 18.41 -0.70
N TYR A 130 -8.52 19.55 -0.52
CA TYR A 130 -7.91 20.85 -0.79
C TYR A 130 -8.41 21.94 0.17
N GLN A 131 -7.57 22.93 0.41
CA GLN A 131 -7.92 24.20 1.06
C GLN A 131 -7.23 25.35 0.34
N GLY A 132 -8.01 26.35 -0.11
CA GLY A 132 -7.48 27.48 -0.86
C GLY A 132 -6.76 27.05 -2.13
N ARG A 133 -5.44 27.22 -2.16
CA ARG A 133 -4.56 26.84 -3.28
C ARG A 133 -3.63 25.67 -2.94
N VAL A 134 -4.00 24.85 -1.98
CA VAL A 134 -3.26 23.65 -1.60
C VAL A 134 -4.15 22.44 -1.85
N VAL A 135 -3.63 21.42 -2.56
CA VAL A 135 -4.32 20.15 -2.82
C VAL A 135 -3.42 19.00 -2.42
N LEU A 136 -4.03 17.93 -1.90
CA LEU A 136 -3.36 16.69 -1.56
C LEU A 136 -3.71 15.61 -2.58
N VAL A 137 -2.74 14.73 -2.88
CA VAL A 137 -2.91 13.62 -3.84
C VAL A 137 -2.21 12.35 -3.35
N GLY A 138 -2.60 11.21 -3.88
CA GLY A 138 -1.98 9.92 -3.58
C GLY A 138 -2.07 9.54 -2.10
N ASP A 139 -1.03 8.90 -1.58
CA ASP A 139 -1.00 8.43 -0.19
C ASP A 139 -1.10 9.56 0.86
N ALA A 140 -0.99 10.83 0.45
CA ALA A 140 -1.24 11.95 1.36
C ALA A 140 -2.72 12.04 1.79
N VAL A 141 -3.65 11.47 1.02
CA VAL A 141 -5.11 11.50 1.30
C VAL A 141 -5.81 10.14 1.26
N HIS A 142 -5.27 9.14 0.53
CA HIS A 142 -5.93 7.83 0.36
C HIS A 142 -4.95 6.67 0.36
N ALA A 143 -4.03 6.64 1.33
CA ALA A 143 -3.13 5.51 1.51
C ALA A 143 -3.92 4.24 1.79
N THR A 144 -3.72 3.22 0.95
CA THR A 144 -4.44 1.95 1.02
C THR A 144 -3.49 0.78 1.23
N THR A 145 -4.03 -0.32 1.74
CA THR A 145 -3.30 -1.59 1.85
C THR A 145 -3.01 -2.18 0.45
N PRO A 146 -2.00 -3.04 0.30
CA PRO A 146 -1.57 -3.55 -1.01
C PRO A 146 -2.48 -4.64 -1.60
N HIS A 147 -3.54 -5.08 -0.92
CA HIS A 147 -4.34 -6.25 -1.28
C HIS A 147 -4.97 -6.18 -2.68
N LEU A 148 -5.35 -5.00 -3.15
CA LEU A 148 -5.86 -4.80 -4.51
C LEU A 148 -4.79 -4.30 -5.50
N GLY A 149 -3.57 -4.00 -5.06
CA GLY A 149 -2.49 -3.50 -5.92
C GLY A 149 -2.77 -2.13 -6.56
N GLN A 150 -3.72 -1.33 -6.04
CA GLN A 150 -4.23 -0.12 -6.72
C GLN A 150 -3.60 1.20 -6.25
N GLY A 151 -2.84 1.22 -5.15
CA GLY A 151 -2.36 2.47 -4.54
C GLY A 151 -1.59 3.37 -5.52
N ALA A 152 -0.58 2.85 -6.19
CA ALA A 152 0.20 3.60 -7.18
C ALA A 152 -0.66 4.03 -8.39
N GLY A 153 -1.55 3.15 -8.86
CA GLY A 153 -2.49 3.46 -9.95
C GLY A 153 -3.41 4.64 -9.61
N MET A 154 -3.96 4.66 -8.40
CA MET A 154 -4.79 5.77 -7.93
C MET A 154 -4.03 7.10 -7.87
N ALA A 155 -2.77 7.09 -7.42
CA ALA A 155 -1.94 8.30 -7.38
C ALA A 155 -1.61 8.83 -8.79
N ILE A 156 -1.40 7.93 -9.77
CA ILE A 156 -1.22 8.30 -11.18
C ILE A 156 -2.52 8.88 -11.75
N GLU A 157 -3.68 8.26 -11.47
CA GLU A 157 -4.97 8.80 -11.85
C GLU A 157 -5.22 10.20 -11.27
N ASP A 158 -4.81 10.46 -10.02
CA ASP A 158 -4.92 11.78 -9.40
C ASP A 158 -4.18 12.85 -10.22
N ALA A 159 -2.95 12.56 -10.64
CA ALA A 159 -2.17 13.51 -11.43
C ALA A 159 -2.84 13.81 -12.79
N ILE A 160 -3.40 12.78 -13.43
CA ILE A 160 -4.12 12.93 -14.71
C ILE A 160 -5.36 13.77 -14.52
N VAL A 161 -6.21 13.43 -13.53
CA VAL A 161 -7.49 14.12 -13.28
C VAL A 161 -7.26 15.56 -12.80
N LEU A 162 -6.24 15.81 -11.97
CA LEU A 162 -5.89 17.17 -11.55
C LEU A 162 -5.47 18.03 -12.75
N ARG A 163 -4.64 17.47 -13.66
CA ARG A 163 -4.26 18.14 -14.91
C ARG A 163 -5.49 18.47 -15.77
N GLU A 164 -6.38 17.48 -15.98
CA GLU A 164 -7.61 17.69 -16.76
C GLU A 164 -8.47 18.79 -16.14
N ALA A 165 -8.68 18.77 -14.82
CA ALA A 165 -9.47 19.78 -14.11
C ALA A 165 -8.89 21.20 -14.26
N LEU A 166 -7.55 21.34 -14.14
CA LEU A 166 -6.87 22.62 -14.34
C LEU A 166 -6.96 23.15 -15.78
N GLN A 167 -7.10 22.26 -16.78
CA GLN A 167 -7.25 22.66 -18.19
C GLN A 167 -8.69 22.98 -18.58
N GLN A 168 -9.68 22.41 -17.89
CA GLN A 168 -11.11 22.50 -18.24
C GLN A 168 -11.85 23.57 -17.44
N THR A 169 -11.23 24.23 -16.48
CA THR A 169 -11.88 25.23 -15.62
C THR A 169 -11.13 26.57 -15.64
N ASP A 170 -11.85 27.64 -15.41
CA ASP A 170 -11.32 29.01 -15.48
C ASP A 170 -10.62 29.48 -14.18
N SER A 171 -10.63 28.64 -13.13
CA SER A 171 -10.03 29.00 -11.85
C SER A 171 -9.49 27.77 -11.12
N VAL A 172 -8.41 27.99 -10.35
CA VAL A 172 -7.83 26.94 -9.47
C VAL A 172 -8.88 26.39 -8.49
N ALA A 173 -9.73 27.24 -7.92
CA ALA A 173 -10.75 26.81 -6.98
C ALA A 173 -11.77 25.85 -7.63
N ALA A 174 -12.24 26.18 -8.85
CA ALA A 174 -13.14 25.29 -9.60
C ALA A 174 -12.45 23.99 -10.01
N ALA A 175 -11.18 24.05 -10.41
CA ALA A 175 -10.38 22.87 -10.74
C ALA A 175 -10.27 21.92 -9.55
N LEU A 176 -9.96 22.43 -8.37
CA LEU A 176 -9.79 21.61 -7.17
C LEU A 176 -11.11 20.98 -6.70
N ALA A 177 -12.21 21.72 -6.78
CA ALA A 177 -13.53 21.18 -6.48
C ALA A 177 -13.91 20.06 -7.47
N HIS A 178 -13.65 20.23 -8.75
CA HIS A 178 -13.89 19.22 -9.78
C HIS A 178 -13.03 17.97 -9.57
N PHE A 179 -11.74 18.15 -9.28
CA PHE A 179 -10.81 17.08 -8.95
C PHE A 179 -11.32 16.24 -7.77
N ASP A 180 -11.61 16.88 -6.63
CA ASP A 180 -12.09 16.20 -5.42
C ASP A 180 -13.39 15.42 -5.67
N ALA A 181 -14.36 16.06 -6.30
CA ALA A 181 -15.66 15.44 -6.60
C ALA A 181 -15.52 14.19 -7.50
N ARG A 182 -14.56 14.18 -8.41
CA ARG A 182 -14.31 13.06 -9.32
C ARG A 182 -13.48 11.95 -8.67
N ARG A 183 -12.49 12.30 -7.84
CA ARG A 183 -11.51 11.34 -7.32
C ARG A 183 -11.93 10.69 -6.01
N ARG A 184 -12.41 11.47 -5.05
CA ARG A 184 -12.68 11.00 -3.69
C ARG A 184 -13.62 9.79 -3.63
N PRO A 185 -14.79 9.76 -4.33
CA PRO A 185 -15.68 8.60 -4.27
C PRO A 185 -15.03 7.32 -4.82
N ARG A 186 -14.27 7.42 -5.93
CA ARG A 186 -13.58 6.28 -6.53
C ARG A 186 -12.47 5.75 -5.61
N CYS A 187 -11.65 6.63 -5.06
CA CYS A 187 -10.58 6.23 -4.15
C CYS A 187 -11.14 5.63 -2.86
N GLN A 188 -12.26 6.15 -2.35
CA GLN A 188 -12.93 5.60 -1.17
C GLN A 188 -13.40 4.15 -1.39
N GLN A 189 -13.98 3.86 -2.57
CA GLN A 189 -14.40 2.50 -2.91
C GLN A 189 -13.22 1.53 -2.95
N ILE A 190 -12.12 1.91 -3.60
CA ILE A 190 -10.92 1.06 -3.70
C ILE A 190 -10.26 0.89 -2.32
N TRP A 191 -10.13 1.97 -1.55
CA TRP A 191 -9.60 1.94 -0.19
C TRP A 191 -10.42 1.00 0.70
N ALA A 192 -11.74 1.14 0.73
CA ALA A 192 -12.63 0.30 1.53
C ALA A 192 -12.56 -1.18 1.11
N ALA A 193 -12.58 -1.46 -0.19
CA ALA A 193 -12.48 -2.82 -0.72
C ALA A 193 -11.12 -3.46 -0.38
N SER A 194 -10.02 -2.69 -0.45
CA SER A 194 -8.70 -3.19 -0.07
C SER A 194 -8.60 -3.56 1.41
N LEU A 195 -9.19 -2.74 2.29
CA LEU A 195 -9.28 -3.04 3.72
C LEU A 195 -10.12 -4.29 3.99
N GLN A 196 -11.26 -4.43 3.32
CA GLN A 196 -12.14 -5.58 3.47
C GLN A 196 -11.43 -6.90 3.12
N VAL A 197 -10.60 -6.91 2.06
CA VAL A 197 -9.77 -8.08 1.74
C VAL A 197 -8.79 -8.36 2.88
N GLY A 198 -8.08 -7.36 3.38
CA GLY A 198 -7.16 -7.53 4.51
C GLY A 198 -7.84 -8.04 5.79
N GLU A 199 -9.01 -7.52 6.11
CA GLU A 199 -9.81 -8.00 7.25
C GLU A 199 -10.25 -9.45 7.07
N SER A 200 -10.67 -9.85 5.86
CA SER A 200 -11.04 -11.24 5.57
C SER A 200 -9.85 -12.20 5.74
N GLU A 201 -8.65 -11.77 5.36
CA GLU A 201 -7.42 -12.55 5.59
C GLU A 201 -7.13 -12.76 7.09
N ILE A 202 -7.29 -11.71 7.90
CA ILE A 202 -7.09 -11.80 9.37
C ILE A 202 -8.11 -12.75 10.00
N HIS A 203 -9.37 -12.64 9.62
CA HIS A 203 -10.47 -13.42 10.21
C HIS A 203 -10.65 -14.79 9.56
N ARG A 204 -9.84 -15.14 8.55
CA ARG A 204 -9.95 -16.39 7.78
C ARG A 204 -11.35 -16.61 7.19
N ASP A 205 -11.97 -15.53 6.73
CA ASP A 205 -13.28 -15.59 6.12
C ASP A 205 -13.18 -16.20 4.71
N ARG A 206 -13.53 -17.50 4.61
CA ARG A 206 -13.47 -18.26 3.35
C ARG A 206 -14.54 -17.84 2.33
N HIS A 207 -15.50 -17.00 2.71
CA HIS A 207 -16.57 -16.54 1.81
C HIS A 207 -16.15 -15.34 0.95
N PHE A 208 -14.99 -14.75 1.22
CA PHE A 208 -14.49 -13.55 0.54
C PHE A 208 -13.43 -13.84 -0.53
N ASN A 209 -12.88 -15.06 -0.56
CA ASN A 209 -11.84 -15.48 -1.50
C ASN A 209 -12.41 -16.29 -2.66
#